data_2fd826b650c1058a4b2ddd037a98fb57
#
_entry.id   2fd826b650c1058a4b2ddd037a98fb57
#
_cell.length_a   1.000
_cell.length_b   1.000
_cell.length_c   1.000
_cell.angle_alpha   90.00
_cell.angle_beta   90.00
_cell.angle_gamma   90.00
#
_symmetry.space_group_name_H-M   'P 1'
#
loop_
_entity.id
_entity.type
_entity.pdbx_description
1 polymer ?
#
loop_
_entity_poly.entity_id
_entity_poly.type
_entity_poly.pdbx_seq_one_letter_code
_entity_poly.pdbx_strand_id
1 'polypeptide(L)'
;MLTRSSGVLMHITSLPNAFGIGSFGQSAYDFVDFLVETKQTYWQILPLTTTSYGDSPYQSFSAVAGNTHLIDFDLLTQMGLLKESDYASVNFGDDPTSVDYERIFFARRPILETAVKNFLANQSLQDDFNHFEKNNRLWLDDFAEFMAIKEHFGNQALQKWDDKKAVARDPSALEKYRILLAEQIQYFKVTQYFFFKQWTELKNYANQKGIQIIGDMPIYVAADSVEVWTKPELFQLDKERNPLFVAGVPADQFSATGQLWGNPLYAWEEHKKQGYA
;
A
#
# COMPACT_ATOMS: atom_id res chain seq x y z
N MET A 1 -13.66 25.33 -18.66
CA MET A 1 -12.34 25.73 -19.19
C MET A 1 -11.35 25.60 -18.04
N LEU A 2 -10.24 24.87 -18.18
CA LEU A 2 -9.23 24.75 -17.11
C LEU A 2 -8.53 26.11 -16.94
N THR A 3 -8.47 26.61 -15.72
CA THR A 3 -7.70 27.80 -15.36
C THR A 3 -6.21 27.45 -15.34
N ARG A 4 -5.34 28.34 -15.84
CA ARG A 4 -3.89 28.15 -15.73
C ARG A 4 -3.51 28.06 -14.26
N SER A 5 -2.84 26.98 -13.88
CA SER A 5 -2.49 26.67 -12.49
C SER A 5 -1.08 26.08 -12.43
N SER A 6 -0.50 26.05 -11.24
CA SER A 6 0.79 25.43 -10.98
C SER A 6 0.69 24.46 -9.79
N GLY A 7 1.65 23.55 -9.69
CA GLY A 7 1.75 22.60 -8.59
C GLY A 7 3.16 22.04 -8.47
N VAL A 8 3.36 21.26 -7.44
CA VAL A 8 4.63 20.58 -7.16
C VAL A 8 4.40 19.07 -7.15
N LEU A 9 5.25 18.32 -7.85
CA LEU A 9 5.37 16.88 -7.70
C LEU A 9 6.33 16.62 -6.54
N MET A 10 5.82 16.04 -5.46
CA MET A 10 6.60 15.61 -4.30
C MET A 10 5.93 14.38 -3.70
N HIS A 11 6.54 13.21 -3.86
CA HIS A 11 5.99 12.01 -3.23
C HIS A 11 6.15 12.08 -1.71
N ILE A 12 5.17 11.59 -0.98
CA ILE A 12 5.13 11.66 0.49
C ILE A 12 6.36 11.00 1.12
N THR A 13 6.85 9.89 0.55
CA THR A 13 8.06 9.20 1.02
C THR A 13 9.33 10.07 0.99
N SER A 14 9.33 11.16 0.20
CA SER A 14 10.46 12.08 0.07
C SER A 14 10.41 13.26 1.05
N LEU A 15 9.36 13.36 1.86
CA LEU A 15 9.27 14.37 2.91
C LEU A 15 10.17 13.99 4.08
N PRO A 16 10.77 14.95 4.78
CA PRO A 16 11.62 14.68 5.93
C PRO A 16 10.82 14.03 7.07
N ASN A 17 11.39 12.98 7.68
CA ASN A 17 10.75 12.29 8.80
C ASN A 17 11.79 11.58 9.67
N ALA A 18 11.53 11.47 10.98
CA ALA A 18 12.38 10.75 11.92
C ALA A 18 12.27 9.21 11.82
N PHE A 19 11.29 8.70 11.04
CA PHE A 19 10.97 7.26 10.96
C PHE A 19 11.51 6.60 9.69
N GLY A 20 12.57 7.16 9.09
CA GLY A 20 13.34 6.62 7.97
C GLY A 20 12.70 6.77 6.60
N ILE A 21 11.46 7.26 6.52
CA ILE A 21 10.72 7.51 5.28
C ILE A 21 9.65 8.56 5.55
N GLY A 22 9.34 9.41 4.59
CA GLY A 22 8.25 10.37 4.71
C GLY A 22 6.90 9.69 4.97
N SER A 23 6.07 10.28 5.82
CA SER A 23 4.79 9.74 6.29
C SER A 23 3.67 10.78 6.22
N PHE A 24 2.47 10.39 6.61
CA PHE A 24 1.31 11.30 6.72
C PHE A 24 1.37 12.23 7.94
N GLY A 25 2.54 12.36 8.59
CA GLY A 25 2.74 13.17 9.77
C GLY A 25 2.97 14.66 9.50
N GLN A 26 3.52 15.35 10.51
CA GLN A 26 3.63 16.81 10.52
C GLN A 26 4.28 17.39 9.26
N SER A 27 5.35 16.77 8.74
CA SER A 27 6.03 17.27 7.53
C SER A 27 5.12 17.29 6.30
N ALA A 28 4.12 16.42 6.22
CA ALA A 28 3.15 16.43 5.13
C ALA A 28 2.15 17.59 5.27
N TYR A 29 1.75 17.93 6.50
CA TYR A 29 0.92 19.10 6.78
C TYR A 29 1.69 20.39 6.53
N ASP A 30 2.95 20.48 6.97
CA ASP A 30 3.84 21.62 6.71
C ASP A 30 4.06 21.84 5.22
N PHE A 31 4.17 20.74 4.44
CA PHE A 31 4.28 20.82 2.99
C PHE A 31 3.00 21.38 2.33
N VAL A 32 1.83 21.02 2.84
CA VAL A 32 0.56 21.64 2.38
C VAL A 32 0.58 23.16 2.66
N ASP A 33 0.99 23.57 3.85
CA ASP A 33 1.07 24.98 4.21
C ASP A 33 2.09 25.74 3.34
N PHE A 34 3.25 25.14 3.08
CA PHE A 34 4.22 25.66 2.10
C PHE A 34 3.62 25.87 0.69
N LEU A 35 2.83 24.92 0.21
CA LEU A 35 2.15 25.04 -1.09
C LEU A 35 1.17 26.22 -1.11
N VAL A 36 0.44 26.45 -0.01
CA VAL A 36 -0.47 27.59 0.14
C VAL A 36 0.32 28.90 0.13
N GLU A 37 1.37 29.01 0.91
CA GLU A 37 2.23 30.22 1.01
C GLU A 37 2.86 30.57 -0.34
N THR A 38 3.28 29.54 -1.11
CA THR A 38 3.87 29.70 -2.44
C THR A 38 2.84 29.80 -3.56
N LYS A 39 1.54 29.89 -3.22
CA LYS A 39 0.42 30.05 -4.16
C LYS A 39 0.31 28.94 -5.18
N GLN A 40 0.69 27.72 -4.81
CA GLN A 40 0.45 26.55 -5.62
C GLN A 40 -1.04 26.13 -5.51
N THR A 41 -1.52 25.37 -6.49
CA THR A 41 -2.89 24.85 -6.53
C THR A 41 -2.90 23.33 -6.40
N TYR A 42 -1.85 22.68 -6.87
CA TYR A 42 -1.78 21.23 -6.94
C TYR A 42 -0.57 20.66 -6.20
N TRP A 43 -0.82 19.55 -5.53
CA TRP A 43 0.20 18.63 -5.04
C TRP A 43 0.09 17.32 -5.82
N GLN A 44 1.09 17.00 -6.66
CA GLN A 44 1.14 15.73 -7.35
C GLN A 44 1.97 14.72 -6.56
N ILE A 45 1.44 13.50 -6.43
CA ILE A 45 2.07 12.38 -5.74
C ILE A 45 2.17 11.17 -6.65
N LEU A 46 3.05 10.24 -6.31
CA LEU A 46 3.12 8.91 -6.92
C LEU A 46 2.08 7.97 -6.28
N PRO A 47 1.90 6.72 -6.76
CA PRO A 47 0.96 5.79 -6.16
C PRO A 47 1.24 5.57 -4.68
N LEU A 48 0.19 5.54 -3.87
CA LEU A 48 0.26 5.31 -2.41
C LEU A 48 0.05 3.84 -2.04
N THR A 49 0.00 2.95 -3.02
CA THR A 49 -0.23 1.52 -2.83
C THR A 49 0.99 0.82 -2.22
N THR A 50 0.77 -0.39 -1.69
CA THR A 50 1.84 -1.23 -1.15
C THR A 50 2.96 -1.42 -2.17
N THR A 51 4.20 -1.48 -1.71
CA THR A 51 5.35 -1.79 -2.56
C THR A 51 5.73 -3.27 -2.43
N SER A 52 6.27 -3.84 -3.51
CA SER A 52 6.81 -5.19 -3.53
C SER A 52 8.34 -5.16 -3.63
N TYR A 53 8.94 -6.24 -4.09
CA TYR A 53 10.37 -6.32 -4.30
C TYR A 53 10.87 -5.18 -5.21
N GLY A 54 11.91 -4.46 -4.75
CA GLY A 54 12.46 -3.29 -5.44
C GLY A 54 11.81 -1.96 -5.07
N ASP A 55 10.87 -1.96 -4.12
CA ASP A 55 10.26 -0.79 -3.48
C ASP A 55 9.63 0.24 -4.45
N SER A 56 9.36 -0.20 -5.68
CA SER A 56 8.70 0.62 -6.68
C SER A 56 7.21 0.77 -6.35
N PRO A 57 6.66 2.00 -6.33
CA PRO A 57 5.23 2.23 -6.12
C PRO A 57 4.36 1.69 -7.26
N TYR A 58 4.98 1.29 -8.40
CA TYR A 58 4.29 0.69 -9.55
C TYR A 58 4.32 -0.84 -9.53
N GLN A 59 5.01 -1.45 -8.57
CA GLN A 59 5.03 -2.90 -8.33
C GLN A 59 4.35 -3.17 -6.99
N SER A 60 3.03 -3.24 -7.00
CA SER A 60 2.23 -3.34 -5.79
C SER A 60 1.63 -4.73 -5.60
N PHE A 61 1.52 -5.17 -4.34
CA PHE A 61 0.76 -6.37 -3.96
C PHE A 61 -0.76 -6.17 -4.10
N SER A 62 -1.23 -4.93 -4.22
CA SER A 62 -2.63 -4.60 -4.43
C SER A 62 -2.77 -3.25 -5.14
N ALA A 63 -3.73 -3.16 -6.06
CA ALA A 63 -4.10 -1.91 -6.72
C ALA A 63 -4.83 -0.92 -5.78
N VAL A 64 -5.28 -1.37 -4.61
CA VAL A 64 -6.14 -0.59 -3.68
C VAL A 64 -5.49 -0.38 -2.32
N ALA A 65 -4.82 -1.41 -1.78
CA ALA A 65 -4.27 -1.36 -0.43
C ALA A 65 -3.13 -0.35 -0.30
N GLY A 66 -3.16 0.45 0.77
CA GLY A 66 -2.18 1.50 1.03
C GLY A 66 -0.86 0.98 1.59
N ASN A 67 0.21 1.72 1.31
CA ASN A 67 1.55 1.44 1.80
C ASN A 67 1.67 1.78 3.29
N THR A 68 1.81 0.78 4.13
CA THR A 68 1.89 0.94 5.58
C THR A 68 3.15 1.69 6.05
N HIS A 69 4.15 1.86 5.18
CA HIS A 69 5.31 2.72 5.47
C HIS A 69 4.95 4.22 5.56
N LEU A 70 3.80 4.62 5.01
CA LEU A 70 3.32 6.01 5.12
C LEU A 70 2.58 6.32 6.42
N ILE A 71 2.27 5.30 7.24
CA ILE A 71 1.63 5.48 8.55
C ILE A 71 2.60 6.21 9.47
N ASP A 72 2.15 7.30 10.07
CA ASP A 72 2.91 8.10 11.01
C ASP A 72 2.71 7.62 12.46
N PHE A 73 3.81 7.50 13.20
CA PHE A 73 3.77 6.99 14.57
C PHE A 73 3.35 8.04 15.59
N ASP A 74 3.65 9.31 15.35
CA ASP A 74 3.21 10.39 16.25
C ASP A 74 1.68 10.54 16.21
N LEU A 75 1.06 10.35 15.02
CA LEU A 75 -0.39 10.30 14.90
C LEU A 75 -1.00 9.08 15.64
N LEU A 76 -0.34 7.93 15.59
CA LEU A 76 -0.77 6.76 16.39
C LEU A 76 -0.58 7.01 17.90
N THR A 77 0.44 7.76 18.30
CA THR A 77 0.66 8.18 19.69
C THR A 77 -0.45 9.15 20.15
N GLN A 78 -0.85 10.09 19.32
CA GLN A 78 -1.98 11.00 19.59
C GLN A 78 -3.31 10.23 19.76
N MET A 79 -3.48 9.11 19.05
CA MET A 79 -4.61 8.20 19.23
C MET A 79 -4.52 7.34 20.51
N GLY A 80 -3.41 7.42 21.25
CA GLY A 80 -3.15 6.60 22.44
C GLY A 80 -2.81 5.14 22.15
N LEU A 81 -2.38 4.85 20.91
CA LEU A 81 -2.05 3.50 20.45
C LEU A 81 -0.56 3.17 20.61
N LEU A 82 0.28 4.18 20.67
CA LEU A 82 1.73 4.09 20.92
C LEU A 82 2.13 5.07 22.02
N LYS A 83 3.34 4.88 22.52
CA LYS A 83 4.09 5.84 23.32
C LYS A 83 5.37 6.17 22.56
N GLU A 84 5.89 7.36 22.73
CA GLU A 84 7.17 7.75 22.12
C GLU A 84 8.30 6.74 22.43
N SER A 85 8.30 6.16 23.64
CA SER A 85 9.24 5.09 24.03
C SER A 85 9.21 3.84 23.14
N ASP A 86 8.14 3.61 22.40
CA ASP A 86 7.98 2.41 21.56
C ASP A 86 8.80 2.51 20.25
N TYR A 87 9.20 3.74 19.87
CA TYR A 87 9.93 3.98 18.62
C TYR A 87 11.13 4.96 18.73
N ALA A 88 11.25 5.75 19.78
CA ALA A 88 12.30 6.79 19.90
C ALA A 88 13.73 6.24 19.83
N SER A 89 13.97 4.99 20.26
CA SER A 89 15.29 4.36 20.22
C SER A 89 15.54 3.48 18.99
N VAL A 90 14.56 3.40 18.09
CA VAL A 90 14.65 2.53 16.90
C VAL A 90 15.45 3.25 15.81
N ASN A 91 16.45 2.55 15.25
CA ASN A 91 17.19 3.07 14.10
C ASN A 91 16.46 2.71 12.81
N PHE A 92 15.94 3.71 12.10
CA PHE A 92 15.25 3.58 10.82
C PHE A 92 16.14 3.82 9.59
N GLY A 93 17.40 4.17 9.77
CA GLY A 93 18.39 4.47 8.73
C GLY A 93 19.47 5.37 9.27
N ASP A 94 20.64 5.34 8.65
CA ASP A 94 21.82 6.10 9.09
C ASP A 94 22.02 7.38 8.26
N ASP A 95 21.38 7.45 7.08
CA ASP A 95 21.44 8.59 6.16
C ASP A 95 20.06 9.25 6.01
N PRO A 96 19.89 10.52 6.48
CA PRO A 96 18.62 11.22 6.38
C PRO A 96 18.24 11.62 4.95
N THR A 97 19.14 11.44 3.98
CA THR A 97 18.90 11.76 2.55
C THR A 97 18.51 10.56 1.71
N SER A 98 18.47 9.37 2.31
CA SER A 98 18.20 8.10 1.62
C SER A 98 17.32 7.20 2.48
N VAL A 99 16.35 6.55 1.85
CA VAL A 99 15.49 5.56 2.52
C VAL A 99 16.19 4.20 2.52
N ASP A 100 16.44 3.65 3.70
CA ASP A 100 16.90 2.27 3.88
C ASP A 100 15.65 1.35 3.97
N TYR A 101 15.15 0.90 2.81
CA TYR A 101 13.92 0.11 2.72
C TYR A 101 14.02 -1.22 3.48
N GLU A 102 15.17 -1.89 3.47
CA GLU A 102 15.35 -3.13 4.23
C GLU A 102 15.20 -2.86 5.73
N ARG A 103 15.86 -1.81 6.22
CA ARG A 103 15.79 -1.45 7.64
C ARG A 103 14.40 -1.05 8.08
N ILE A 104 13.71 -0.18 7.34
CA ILE A 104 12.35 0.25 7.71
C ILE A 104 11.36 -0.92 7.64
N PHE A 105 11.54 -1.87 6.73
CA PHE A 105 10.69 -3.06 6.63
C PHE A 105 10.68 -3.85 7.95
N PHE A 106 11.87 -4.09 8.52
CA PHE A 106 11.99 -4.82 9.78
C PHE A 106 11.69 -3.95 11.01
N ALA A 107 12.15 -2.69 11.02
CA ALA A 107 12.04 -1.81 12.18
C ALA A 107 10.60 -1.35 12.45
N ARG A 108 9.81 -1.08 11.42
CA ARG A 108 8.45 -0.55 11.56
C ARG A 108 7.42 -1.62 11.96
N ARG A 109 7.64 -2.87 11.60
CA ARG A 109 6.69 -3.97 11.85
C ARG A 109 6.36 -4.16 13.33
N PRO A 110 7.31 -4.29 14.27
CA PRO A 110 7.02 -4.47 15.69
C PRO A 110 6.26 -3.29 16.32
N ILE A 111 6.52 -2.07 15.82
CA ILE A 111 5.84 -0.85 16.29
C ILE A 111 4.37 -0.90 15.87
N LEU A 112 4.10 -1.22 14.60
CA LEU A 112 2.73 -1.35 14.10
C LEU A 112 1.99 -2.52 14.77
N GLU A 113 2.64 -3.63 15.07
CA GLU A 113 2.05 -4.73 15.85
C GLU A 113 1.63 -4.28 17.26
N THR A 114 2.46 -3.46 17.91
CA THR A 114 2.11 -2.86 19.20
C THR A 114 0.89 -1.95 19.07
N ALA A 115 0.87 -1.09 18.06
CA ALA A 115 -0.28 -0.21 17.81
C ALA A 115 -1.56 -1.00 17.53
N VAL A 116 -1.49 -2.05 16.69
CA VAL A 116 -2.63 -2.94 16.38
C VAL A 116 -3.14 -3.64 17.62
N LYS A 117 -2.25 -4.19 18.46
CA LYS A 117 -2.62 -4.83 19.73
C LYS A 117 -3.36 -3.86 20.66
N ASN A 118 -2.85 -2.65 20.82
CA ASN A 118 -3.47 -1.63 21.67
C ASN A 118 -4.81 -1.17 21.08
N PHE A 119 -4.90 -1.06 19.76
CA PHE A 119 -6.13 -0.73 19.05
C PHE A 119 -7.22 -1.77 19.27
N LEU A 120 -6.91 -3.06 19.12
CA LEU A 120 -7.86 -4.16 19.31
C LEU A 120 -8.35 -4.28 20.75
N ALA A 121 -7.53 -3.85 21.71
CA ALA A 121 -7.93 -3.80 23.14
C ALA A 121 -8.82 -2.56 23.47
N ASN A 122 -8.91 -1.58 22.58
CA ASN A 122 -9.65 -0.33 22.84
C ASN A 122 -11.03 -0.35 22.19
N GLN A 123 -12.06 -0.60 22.98
CA GLN A 123 -13.46 -0.67 22.55
C GLN A 123 -13.98 0.64 21.93
N SER A 124 -13.48 1.79 22.37
CA SER A 124 -13.97 3.10 21.90
C SER A 124 -13.58 3.43 20.45
N LEU A 125 -12.62 2.71 19.87
CA LEU A 125 -12.14 2.90 18.48
C LEU A 125 -12.76 1.89 17.50
N GLN A 126 -13.54 0.91 17.98
CA GLN A 126 -14.02 -0.18 17.15
C GLN A 126 -15.13 0.21 16.19
N ASP A 127 -15.99 1.16 16.53
CA ASP A 127 -17.12 1.54 15.67
C ASP A 127 -16.66 2.12 14.33
N ASP A 128 -15.64 2.97 14.34
CA ASP A 128 -15.07 3.57 13.13
C ASP A 128 -14.39 2.50 12.25
N PHE A 129 -13.67 1.59 12.90
CA PHE A 129 -13.05 0.44 12.23
C PHE A 129 -14.08 -0.51 11.61
N ASN A 130 -15.12 -0.86 12.34
CA ASN A 130 -16.20 -1.71 11.85
C ASN A 130 -16.89 -1.10 10.62
N HIS A 131 -17.07 0.24 10.63
CA HIS A 131 -17.60 0.96 9.48
C HIS A 131 -16.64 0.90 8.29
N PHE A 132 -15.33 1.13 8.51
CA PHE A 132 -14.30 1.01 7.49
C PHE A 132 -14.25 -0.41 6.91
N GLU A 133 -14.19 -1.44 7.75
CA GLU A 133 -14.15 -2.86 7.34
C GLU A 133 -15.37 -3.21 6.48
N LYS A 134 -16.57 -2.84 6.94
CA LYS A 134 -17.81 -3.10 6.20
C LYS A 134 -17.82 -2.45 4.81
N ASN A 135 -17.37 -1.20 4.72
CA ASN A 135 -17.38 -0.45 3.46
C ASN A 135 -16.30 -0.91 2.47
N ASN A 136 -15.23 -1.51 2.98
CA ASN A 136 -14.07 -1.94 2.18
C ASN A 136 -13.97 -3.46 2.02
N ARG A 137 -14.96 -4.21 2.48
CA ARG A 137 -14.95 -5.67 2.57
C ARG A 137 -14.54 -6.37 1.27
N LEU A 138 -14.95 -5.82 0.11
CA LEU A 138 -14.73 -6.44 -1.20
C LEU A 138 -13.25 -6.60 -1.57
N TRP A 139 -12.40 -5.71 -1.08
CA TRP A 139 -10.96 -5.79 -1.34
C TRP A 139 -10.14 -6.08 -0.07
N LEU A 140 -10.59 -5.58 1.08
CA LEU A 140 -9.84 -5.64 2.32
C LEU A 140 -9.70 -7.07 2.86
N ASP A 141 -10.77 -7.87 2.77
CA ASP A 141 -10.75 -9.28 3.20
C ASP A 141 -9.77 -10.08 2.35
N ASP A 142 -9.85 -9.96 1.03
CA ASP A 142 -8.95 -10.64 0.09
C ASP A 142 -7.50 -10.19 0.25
N PHE A 143 -7.24 -8.89 0.42
CA PHE A 143 -5.91 -8.36 0.65
C PHE A 143 -5.29 -8.86 1.95
N ALA A 144 -6.04 -8.79 3.05
CA ALA A 144 -5.54 -9.22 4.36
C ALA A 144 -5.25 -10.73 4.39
N GLU A 145 -6.12 -11.53 3.78
CA GLU A 145 -5.92 -12.97 3.64
C GLU A 145 -4.71 -13.30 2.77
N PHE A 146 -4.57 -12.65 1.60
CA PHE A 146 -3.43 -12.82 0.71
C PHE A 146 -2.11 -12.51 1.41
N MET A 147 -2.01 -11.36 2.07
CA MET A 147 -0.79 -10.94 2.75
C MET A 147 -0.43 -11.84 3.94
N ALA A 148 -1.42 -12.28 4.71
CA ALA A 148 -1.19 -13.21 5.81
C ALA A 148 -0.67 -14.57 5.32
N ILE A 149 -1.26 -15.12 4.25
CA ILE A 149 -0.80 -16.36 3.63
C ILE A 149 0.59 -16.19 3.00
N LYS A 150 0.84 -15.06 2.34
CA LYS A 150 2.16 -14.74 1.77
C LYS A 150 3.25 -14.69 2.84
N GLU A 151 3.00 -14.04 3.98
CA GLU A 151 3.93 -14.04 5.12
C GLU A 151 4.16 -15.46 5.66
N HIS A 152 3.12 -16.28 5.77
CA HIS A 152 3.21 -17.67 6.20
C HIS A 152 4.14 -18.49 5.29
N PHE A 153 4.14 -18.23 4.00
CA PHE A 153 5.06 -18.83 3.04
C PHE A 153 6.40 -18.06 2.90
N GLY A 154 6.81 -17.29 3.92
CA GLY A 154 8.11 -16.60 3.94
C GLY A 154 8.24 -15.47 2.93
N ASN A 155 7.15 -14.77 2.63
CA ASN A 155 7.07 -13.69 1.65
C ASN A 155 7.40 -14.10 0.21
N GLN A 156 7.35 -15.40 -0.10
CA GLN A 156 7.55 -15.88 -1.45
C GLN A 156 6.44 -15.41 -2.39
N ALA A 157 6.76 -15.32 -3.68
CA ALA A 157 5.78 -15.01 -4.70
C ALA A 157 4.67 -16.09 -4.75
N LEU A 158 3.44 -15.67 -5.06
CA LEU A 158 2.24 -16.51 -5.15
C LEU A 158 2.48 -17.85 -5.88
N GLN A 159 3.20 -17.80 -7.00
CA GLN A 159 3.50 -18.95 -7.86
C GLN A 159 4.38 -20.01 -7.16
N LYS A 160 5.13 -19.58 -6.13
CA LYS A 160 6.07 -20.41 -5.37
C LYS A 160 5.50 -20.99 -4.07
N TRP A 161 4.24 -20.69 -3.73
CA TRP A 161 3.62 -21.28 -2.54
C TRP A 161 3.50 -22.78 -2.68
N ASP A 162 3.89 -23.52 -1.65
CA ASP A 162 3.86 -24.99 -1.67
C ASP A 162 2.43 -25.55 -1.67
N ASP A 163 1.50 -24.87 -0.97
CA ASP A 163 0.09 -25.26 -0.98
C ASP A 163 -0.64 -24.76 -2.23
N LYS A 164 -0.70 -25.64 -3.25
CA LYS A 164 -1.37 -25.33 -4.54
C LYS A 164 -2.88 -25.10 -4.39
N LYS A 165 -3.51 -25.59 -3.31
CA LYS A 165 -4.90 -25.29 -3.01
C LYS A 165 -5.07 -23.85 -2.55
N ALA A 166 -4.12 -23.33 -1.76
CA ALA A 166 -4.10 -21.90 -1.38
C ALA A 166 -3.89 -21.02 -2.62
N VAL A 167 -2.98 -21.37 -3.52
CA VAL A 167 -2.79 -20.69 -4.82
C VAL A 167 -4.08 -20.66 -5.63
N ALA A 168 -4.81 -21.77 -5.68
CA ALA A 168 -6.06 -21.92 -6.42
C ALA A 168 -7.28 -21.31 -5.69
N ARG A 169 -7.11 -20.78 -4.47
CA ARG A 169 -8.20 -20.28 -3.62
C ARG A 169 -9.25 -21.36 -3.28
N ASP A 170 -8.82 -22.60 -3.10
CA ASP A 170 -9.73 -23.66 -2.67
C ASP A 170 -10.39 -23.29 -1.33
N PRO A 171 -11.74 -23.37 -1.23
CA PRO A 171 -12.44 -22.91 -0.02
C PRO A 171 -11.98 -23.60 1.26
N SER A 172 -11.61 -24.88 1.20
CA SER A 172 -11.15 -25.63 2.38
C SER A 172 -9.75 -25.19 2.83
N ALA A 173 -8.88 -24.84 1.88
CA ALA A 173 -7.56 -24.31 2.18
C ALA A 173 -7.67 -22.89 2.77
N LEU A 174 -8.52 -22.04 2.20
CA LEU A 174 -8.73 -20.68 2.73
C LEU A 174 -9.29 -20.71 4.14
N GLU A 175 -10.28 -21.58 4.43
CA GLU A 175 -10.84 -21.71 5.78
C GLU A 175 -9.76 -22.13 6.80
N LYS A 176 -8.90 -23.09 6.44
CA LYS A 176 -7.74 -23.48 7.26
C LYS A 176 -6.85 -22.28 7.58
N TYR A 177 -6.51 -21.46 6.56
CA TYR A 177 -5.61 -20.32 6.76
C TYR A 177 -6.29 -19.18 7.51
N ARG A 178 -7.59 -18.94 7.35
CA ARG A 178 -8.35 -17.97 8.14
C ARG A 178 -8.31 -18.27 9.63
N ILE A 179 -8.40 -19.54 10.00
CA ILE A 179 -8.29 -19.96 11.40
C ILE A 179 -6.82 -19.84 11.87
N LEU A 180 -5.88 -20.37 11.09
CA LEU A 180 -4.47 -20.42 11.46
C LEU A 180 -3.84 -19.03 11.59
N LEU A 181 -4.23 -18.08 10.73
CA LEU A 181 -3.60 -16.78 10.56
C LEU A 181 -4.53 -15.62 10.96
N ALA A 182 -5.50 -15.88 11.84
CA ALA A 182 -6.51 -14.91 12.23
C ALA A 182 -5.89 -13.59 12.75
N GLU A 183 -4.83 -13.67 13.56
CA GLU A 183 -4.14 -12.50 14.11
C GLU A 183 -3.41 -11.69 13.01
N GLN A 184 -2.75 -12.38 12.06
CA GLN A 184 -2.07 -11.74 10.92
C GLN A 184 -3.07 -11.06 9.98
N ILE A 185 -4.19 -11.73 9.68
CA ILE A 185 -5.28 -11.15 8.88
C ILE A 185 -5.79 -9.88 9.56
N GLN A 186 -6.01 -9.93 10.86
CA GLN A 186 -6.47 -8.77 11.62
C GLN A 186 -5.42 -7.63 11.62
N TYR A 187 -4.12 -7.97 11.73
CA TYR A 187 -3.04 -6.99 11.59
C TYR A 187 -3.13 -6.23 10.27
N PHE A 188 -3.27 -6.94 9.15
CA PHE A 188 -3.37 -6.29 7.84
C PHE A 188 -4.62 -5.42 7.70
N LYS A 189 -5.76 -5.85 8.21
CA LYS A 189 -6.99 -5.05 8.20
C LYS A 189 -6.84 -3.75 8.99
N VAL A 190 -6.32 -3.84 10.21
CA VAL A 190 -6.17 -2.67 11.09
C VAL A 190 -5.11 -1.70 10.56
N THR A 191 -4.00 -2.18 10.00
CA THR A 191 -2.99 -1.28 9.40
C THR A 191 -3.53 -0.58 8.16
N GLN A 192 -4.39 -1.20 7.36
CA GLN A 192 -5.09 -0.50 6.29
C GLN A 192 -6.04 0.58 6.83
N TYR A 193 -6.76 0.30 7.92
CA TYR A 193 -7.57 1.33 8.58
C TYR A 193 -6.72 2.53 9.04
N PHE A 194 -5.57 2.32 9.67
CA PHE A 194 -4.67 3.40 10.07
C PHE A 194 -4.20 4.22 8.87
N PHE A 195 -3.80 3.55 7.79
CA PHE A 195 -3.40 4.21 6.56
C PHE A 195 -4.52 5.11 6.01
N PHE A 196 -5.71 4.56 5.79
CA PHE A 196 -6.81 5.31 5.17
C PHE A 196 -7.33 6.42 6.08
N LYS A 197 -7.28 6.25 7.40
CA LYS A 197 -7.63 7.29 8.36
C LYS A 197 -6.68 8.49 8.21
N GLN A 198 -5.38 8.26 8.35
CA GLN A 198 -4.37 9.33 8.27
C GLN A 198 -4.34 9.98 6.88
N TRP A 199 -4.43 9.18 5.81
CA TRP A 199 -4.52 9.71 4.46
C TRP A 199 -5.74 10.60 4.23
N THR A 200 -6.90 10.18 4.71
CA THR A 200 -8.13 10.93 4.56
C THR A 200 -8.05 12.27 5.31
N GLU A 201 -7.47 12.28 6.49
CA GLU A 201 -7.27 13.50 7.28
C GLU A 201 -6.33 14.48 6.57
N LEU A 202 -5.17 14.02 6.09
CA LEU A 202 -4.23 14.84 5.33
C LEU A 202 -4.86 15.39 4.02
N LYS A 203 -5.55 14.53 3.26
CA LYS A 203 -6.23 14.93 2.03
C LYS A 203 -7.30 15.99 2.29
N ASN A 204 -8.09 15.81 3.35
CA ASN A 204 -9.10 16.79 3.74
C ASN A 204 -8.47 18.13 4.14
N TYR A 205 -7.37 18.10 4.90
CA TYR A 205 -6.61 19.30 5.25
C TYR A 205 -6.12 20.04 4.01
N ALA A 206 -5.49 19.35 3.07
CA ALA A 206 -5.03 19.93 1.81
C ALA A 206 -6.18 20.59 1.03
N ASN A 207 -7.30 19.88 0.88
CA ASN A 207 -8.48 20.39 0.17
C ASN A 207 -9.11 21.60 0.86
N GLN A 208 -9.19 21.61 2.19
CA GLN A 208 -9.69 22.77 2.97
C GLN A 208 -8.78 24.00 2.80
N LYS A 209 -7.49 23.81 2.60
CA LYS A 209 -6.52 24.86 2.30
C LYS A 209 -6.51 25.28 0.82
N GLY A 210 -7.36 24.66 -0.03
CA GLY A 210 -7.44 24.96 -1.46
C GLY A 210 -6.41 24.22 -2.32
N ILE A 211 -5.62 23.30 -1.74
CA ILE A 211 -4.68 22.45 -2.48
C ILE A 211 -5.41 21.19 -2.97
N GLN A 212 -5.37 20.96 -4.28
CA GLN A 212 -5.91 19.75 -4.89
C GLN A 212 -4.79 18.72 -5.09
N ILE A 213 -5.07 17.46 -4.78
CA ILE A 213 -4.10 16.39 -4.94
C ILE A 213 -4.30 15.72 -6.29
N ILE A 214 -3.21 15.63 -7.08
CA ILE A 214 -3.14 14.82 -8.29
C ILE A 214 -2.48 13.51 -7.89
N GLY A 215 -3.28 12.43 -7.85
CA GLY A 215 -2.79 11.08 -7.61
C GLY A 215 -2.16 10.48 -8.86
N ASP A 216 -1.63 9.28 -8.68
CA ASP A 216 -1.13 8.43 -9.75
C ASP A 216 -1.66 7.01 -9.57
N MET A 217 -1.94 6.32 -10.67
CA MET A 217 -2.48 4.97 -10.65
C MET A 217 -1.62 4.08 -11.55
N PRO A 218 -1.04 2.99 -10.98
CA PRO A 218 -0.29 2.02 -11.79
C PRO A 218 -1.14 1.47 -12.93
N ILE A 219 -0.58 1.44 -14.15
CA ILE A 219 -1.26 0.88 -15.33
C ILE A 219 -1.41 -0.64 -15.21
N TYR A 220 -0.47 -1.30 -14.53
CA TYR A 220 -0.40 -2.74 -14.32
C TYR A 220 -0.35 -3.07 -12.83
N VAL A 221 -0.70 -4.31 -12.49
CA VAL A 221 -0.46 -4.90 -11.17
C VAL A 221 0.78 -5.79 -11.21
N ALA A 222 1.38 -6.10 -10.06
CA ALA A 222 2.46 -7.08 -9.99
C ALA A 222 1.92 -8.49 -10.27
N ALA A 223 2.78 -9.37 -10.83
CA ALA A 223 2.44 -10.79 -10.99
C ALA A 223 2.18 -11.48 -9.64
N ASP A 224 2.77 -10.96 -8.59
CA ASP A 224 2.58 -11.38 -7.20
C ASP A 224 1.67 -10.39 -6.48
N SER A 225 0.39 -10.39 -6.85
CA SER A 225 -0.62 -9.48 -6.29
C SER A 225 -1.92 -10.18 -5.94
N VAL A 226 -2.70 -9.54 -5.09
CA VAL A 226 -4.04 -10.02 -4.71
C VAL A 226 -4.97 -10.09 -5.91
N GLU A 227 -4.85 -9.19 -6.87
CA GLU A 227 -5.66 -9.18 -8.09
C GLU A 227 -5.39 -10.43 -8.94
N VAL A 228 -4.12 -10.81 -9.13
CA VAL A 228 -3.73 -12.04 -9.83
C VAL A 228 -4.21 -13.28 -9.06
N TRP A 229 -4.21 -13.23 -7.74
CA TRP A 229 -4.68 -14.33 -6.90
C TRP A 229 -6.20 -14.49 -6.93
N THR A 230 -6.95 -13.38 -6.90
CA THR A 230 -8.43 -13.38 -6.77
C THR A 230 -9.16 -13.47 -8.09
N LYS A 231 -8.61 -12.82 -9.14
CA LYS A 231 -9.24 -12.70 -10.47
C LYS A 231 -8.24 -13.05 -11.59
N PRO A 232 -7.65 -14.27 -11.58
CA PRO A 232 -6.62 -14.65 -12.54
C PRO A 232 -7.10 -14.64 -14.00
N GLU A 233 -8.40 -14.82 -14.23
CA GLU A 233 -9.01 -14.78 -15.56
C GLU A 233 -8.90 -13.41 -16.24
N LEU A 234 -8.64 -12.36 -15.48
CA LEU A 234 -8.42 -11.00 -16.01
C LEU A 234 -7.02 -10.79 -16.59
N PHE A 235 -6.13 -11.76 -16.44
CA PHE A 235 -4.72 -11.68 -16.87
C PHE A 235 -4.38 -12.84 -17.80
N GLN A 236 -3.35 -12.64 -18.64
CA GLN A 236 -2.82 -13.68 -19.51
C GLN A 236 -1.83 -14.56 -18.74
N LEU A 237 -2.35 -15.59 -18.07
CA LEU A 237 -1.59 -16.49 -17.19
C LEU A 237 -1.65 -17.93 -17.66
N ASP A 238 -0.65 -18.72 -17.28
CA ASP A 238 -0.70 -20.17 -17.34
C ASP A 238 -1.50 -20.77 -16.16
N LYS A 239 -1.58 -22.11 -16.09
CA LYS A 239 -2.31 -22.82 -15.02
C LYS A 239 -1.66 -22.64 -13.64
N GLU A 240 -0.39 -22.37 -13.59
CA GLU A 240 0.41 -22.14 -12.39
C GLU A 240 0.44 -20.66 -12.00
N ARG A 241 -0.35 -19.81 -12.66
CA ARG A 241 -0.43 -18.37 -12.45
C ARG A 241 0.81 -17.56 -12.87
N ASN A 242 1.70 -18.14 -13.69
CA ASN A 242 2.80 -17.39 -14.27
C ASN A 242 2.29 -16.58 -15.47
N PRO A 243 2.77 -15.34 -15.67
CA PRO A 243 2.45 -14.55 -16.84
C PRO A 243 2.91 -15.24 -18.13
N LEU A 244 1.99 -15.39 -19.11
CA LEU A 244 2.34 -15.84 -20.46
C LEU A 244 3.10 -14.75 -21.23
N PHE A 245 2.75 -13.52 -20.99
CA PHE A 245 3.41 -12.33 -21.53
C PHE A 245 3.49 -11.26 -20.44
N VAL A 246 4.54 -10.46 -20.50
CA VAL A 246 4.79 -9.38 -19.53
C VAL A 246 4.92 -8.03 -20.23
N ALA A 247 4.57 -6.98 -19.48
CA ALA A 247 4.68 -5.60 -19.94
C ALA A 247 6.13 -5.13 -19.98
N GLY A 248 6.39 -4.20 -20.88
CA GLY A 248 7.66 -3.52 -21.04
C GLY A 248 7.58 -2.47 -22.16
N VAL A 249 8.66 -1.75 -22.38
CA VAL A 249 8.79 -0.75 -23.46
C VAL A 249 10.09 -0.97 -24.24
N PRO A 250 10.09 -0.70 -25.55
CA PRO A 250 11.30 -0.75 -26.37
C PRO A 250 12.29 0.34 -25.94
N ALA A 251 13.50 0.29 -26.50
CA ALA A 251 14.52 1.31 -26.31
C ALA A 251 14.01 2.71 -26.66
N ASP A 252 14.31 3.68 -25.81
CA ASP A 252 13.95 5.08 -25.95
C ASP A 252 15.07 6.01 -25.44
N GLN A 253 14.79 7.30 -25.29
CA GLN A 253 15.76 8.28 -24.79
C GLN A 253 16.16 8.07 -23.31
N PHE A 254 15.38 7.35 -22.54
CA PHE A 254 15.64 7.08 -21.11
C PHE A 254 16.34 5.73 -20.89
N SER A 255 16.17 4.77 -21.82
CA SER A 255 16.77 3.44 -21.73
C SER A 255 17.19 2.94 -23.11
N ALA A 256 18.51 2.84 -23.35
CA ALA A 256 19.06 2.37 -24.62
C ALA A 256 18.68 0.91 -24.95
N THR A 257 18.32 0.11 -23.97
CA THR A 257 17.95 -1.32 -24.11
C THR A 257 16.46 -1.57 -23.92
N GLY A 258 15.66 -0.52 -23.65
CA GLY A 258 14.28 -0.66 -23.21
C GLY A 258 14.14 -1.08 -21.75
N GLN A 259 12.90 -1.33 -21.34
CA GLN A 259 12.60 -1.77 -19.98
C GLN A 259 11.67 -2.98 -20.02
N LEU A 260 11.95 -3.99 -19.22
CA LEU A 260 11.08 -5.14 -18.97
C LEU A 260 10.50 -5.02 -17.57
N TRP A 261 9.22 -4.70 -17.47
CA TRP A 261 8.59 -4.41 -16.18
C TRP A 261 8.12 -5.67 -15.44
N GLY A 262 7.85 -6.77 -16.16
CA GLY A 262 7.48 -8.04 -15.55
C GLY A 262 6.01 -8.15 -15.10
N ASN A 263 5.20 -7.11 -15.26
CA ASN A 263 3.79 -7.13 -14.93
C ASN A 263 3.00 -7.99 -15.94
N PRO A 264 2.00 -8.79 -15.51
CA PRO A 264 1.18 -9.59 -16.42
C PRO A 264 0.33 -8.70 -17.33
N LEU A 265 0.13 -9.11 -18.58
CA LEU A 265 -0.78 -8.42 -19.48
C LEU A 265 -2.22 -8.78 -19.16
N TYR A 266 -3.13 -7.82 -19.37
CA TYR A 266 -4.57 -8.01 -19.21
C TYR A 266 -5.17 -8.90 -20.31
N ALA A 267 -6.12 -9.75 -19.94
CA ALA A 267 -6.97 -10.50 -20.85
C ALA A 267 -8.17 -9.65 -21.26
N TRP A 268 -7.98 -8.70 -22.16
CA TRP A 268 -8.97 -7.66 -22.51
C TRP A 268 -10.35 -8.21 -22.95
N GLU A 269 -10.41 -9.38 -23.56
CA GLU A 269 -11.68 -10.01 -23.93
C GLU A 269 -12.49 -10.40 -22.68
N GLU A 270 -11.82 -10.84 -21.59
CA GLU A 270 -12.50 -11.16 -20.34
C GLU A 270 -12.96 -9.89 -19.62
N HIS A 271 -12.13 -8.84 -19.60
CA HIS A 271 -12.53 -7.52 -19.09
C HIS A 271 -13.78 -7.00 -19.82
N LYS A 272 -13.81 -7.12 -21.15
CA LYS A 272 -14.97 -6.70 -21.95
C LYS A 272 -16.24 -7.47 -21.60
N LYS A 273 -16.14 -8.80 -21.40
CA LYS A 273 -17.28 -9.63 -20.98
C LYS A 273 -17.84 -9.21 -19.62
N GLN A 274 -16.98 -8.76 -18.73
CA GLN A 274 -17.36 -8.28 -17.38
C GLN A 274 -17.74 -6.79 -17.37
N GLY A 275 -17.80 -6.11 -18.51
CA GLY A 275 -18.14 -4.69 -18.61
C GLY A 275 -17.07 -3.76 -18.07
N TYR A 276 -15.81 -4.21 -17.98
CA TYR A 276 -14.68 -3.47 -17.41
C TYR A 276 -14.89 -3.08 -15.93
N ALA A 277 -15.59 -3.93 -15.18
CA ALA A 277 -15.91 -3.71 -13.75
C ALA A 277 -14.68 -3.93 -12.84
#